data_0a0318f78e6e5cd696590b17b6379c07
#
_entry.id   0a0318f78e6e5cd696590b17b6379c07
#
_cell.length_a   1.000
_cell.length_b   1.000
_cell.length_c   1.000
_cell.angle_alpha   90.00
_cell.angle_beta   90.00
_cell.angle_gamma   90.00
#
_symmetry.space_group_name_H-M   'P 1'
#
loop_
_entity.id
_entity.type
_entity.pdbx_description
1 polymer ?
#
loop_
_entity_poly.entity_id
_entity_poly.type
_entity_poly.pdbx_seq_one_letter_code
_entity_poly.pdbx_strand_id
1 'polypeptide(L)'
;MAFAFPAYHHPDFDQPSLKNAPDARWETVEKDGVAPEEFHSTSMYPEYFKINGRWTLAEESRMDSCVVLEDDGHLSVVESRNLKKGQRVILGRTEHGQDGIYMHCNGFTQDSETLEDQFVFRQGRSRETSYAKDYDRLVELLRHEKDHGNIVWVMGPAFAFDDGARKAMQALIDNGYCHGLLAGNALGTHDLEGALLHTALGQDIYTQQSQPNGHYNHLDVLNKVRRSGSIPQFIEDYHIDNGIIYGCVKNHVPFVLTGSIRDDGPLPEVYGNAYEGAAAMRELVRKSTTVICLATMLHTIATGNMTPSFRVMPRFRQQGTS
;
A
#
# COMPACT_ATOMS: atom_id res chain seq x y z
N MET A 1 19.09 -6.53 -18.12
CA MET A 1 17.95 -7.38 -18.54
C MET A 1 16.69 -6.57 -18.30
N ALA A 2 15.70 -6.63 -19.18
CA ALA A 2 14.43 -5.94 -18.92
C ALA A 2 13.77 -6.57 -17.69
N PHE A 3 13.17 -5.73 -16.83
CA PHE A 3 12.41 -6.18 -15.67
C PHE A 3 11.21 -7.02 -16.13
N ALA A 4 10.99 -8.16 -15.51
CA ALA A 4 9.83 -9.02 -15.78
C ALA A 4 9.21 -9.48 -14.46
N PHE A 5 7.88 -9.43 -14.38
CA PHE A 5 7.13 -10.00 -13.27
C PHE A 5 7.16 -11.53 -13.30
N PRO A 6 7.05 -12.20 -12.13
CA PRO A 6 6.84 -13.63 -12.07
C PRO A 6 5.59 -14.04 -12.85
N ALA A 7 5.69 -15.12 -13.61
CA ALA A 7 4.53 -15.70 -14.31
C ALA A 7 3.59 -16.39 -13.28
N TYR A 8 2.29 -16.25 -13.48
CA TYR A 8 1.30 -16.96 -12.69
C TYR A 8 0.93 -18.28 -13.35
N HIS A 9 1.04 -19.36 -12.60
CA HIS A 9 0.63 -20.71 -13.01
C HIS A 9 -0.72 -21.04 -12.37
N HIS A 10 -1.75 -21.27 -13.18
CA HIS A 10 -3.07 -21.64 -12.69
C HIS A 10 -3.06 -23.01 -12.00
N PRO A 11 -3.89 -23.22 -10.96
CA PRO A 11 -4.06 -24.53 -10.36
C PRO A 11 -4.61 -25.54 -11.36
N ASP A 12 -4.20 -26.80 -11.22
CA ASP A 12 -4.85 -27.92 -11.89
C ASP A 12 -6.09 -28.36 -11.10
N PHE A 13 -7.26 -27.89 -11.54
CA PHE A 13 -8.55 -28.24 -10.91
C PHE A 13 -9.07 -29.64 -11.28
N ASP A 14 -8.43 -30.33 -12.21
CA ASP A 14 -8.78 -31.70 -12.60
C ASP A 14 -8.15 -32.75 -11.66
N GLN A 15 -7.20 -32.36 -10.81
CA GLN A 15 -6.68 -33.26 -9.78
C GLN A 15 -7.80 -33.76 -8.86
N PRO A 16 -7.80 -35.05 -8.43
CA PRO A 16 -8.92 -35.67 -7.72
C PRO A 16 -9.38 -34.93 -6.46
N SER A 17 -8.47 -34.33 -5.71
CA SER A 17 -8.77 -33.58 -4.49
C SER A 17 -9.61 -32.32 -4.74
N LEU A 18 -9.38 -31.61 -5.86
CA LEU A 18 -10.09 -30.39 -6.21
C LEU A 18 -11.32 -30.67 -7.09
N LYS A 19 -11.23 -31.66 -7.99
CA LYS A 19 -12.36 -32.05 -8.83
C LYS A 19 -13.57 -32.50 -8.02
N ASN A 20 -13.33 -33.31 -7.00
CA ASN A 20 -14.37 -33.88 -6.14
C ASN A 20 -14.66 -33.02 -4.88
N ALA A 21 -14.04 -31.86 -4.73
CA ALA A 21 -14.32 -30.97 -3.62
C ALA A 21 -15.79 -30.54 -3.59
N PRO A 22 -16.39 -30.35 -2.43
CA PRO A 22 -17.74 -29.79 -2.30
C PRO A 22 -17.75 -28.32 -2.74
N ASP A 23 -18.94 -27.75 -2.90
CA ASP A 23 -19.09 -26.31 -2.99
C ASP A 23 -18.82 -25.66 -1.62
N ALA A 24 -18.25 -24.47 -1.63
CA ALA A 24 -18.00 -23.68 -0.43
C ALA A 24 -19.34 -23.31 0.24
N ARG A 25 -19.37 -23.45 1.56
CA ARG A 25 -20.52 -23.05 2.38
C ARG A 25 -20.48 -21.56 2.64
N TRP A 26 -21.60 -20.96 2.91
CA TRP A 26 -21.72 -19.58 3.32
C TRP A 26 -22.82 -19.38 4.36
N GLU A 27 -22.73 -18.29 5.12
CA GLU A 27 -23.75 -17.88 6.08
C GLU A 27 -23.99 -16.38 5.98
N THR A 28 -25.21 -15.96 6.30
CA THR A 28 -25.61 -14.56 6.23
C THR A 28 -25.17 -13.81 7.48
N VAL A 29 -24.57 -12.65 7.29
CA VAL A 29 -24.17 -11.72 8.35
C VAL A 29 -25.43 -11.23 9.10
N GLU A 30 -25.51 -11.49 10.39
CA GLU A 30 -26.63 -11.11 11.23
C GLU A 30 -26.56 -9.67 11.75
N LYS A 31 -25.33 -9.15 11.90
CA LYS A 31 -25.05 -7.84 12.47
C LYS A 31 -23.88 -7.17 11.76
N ASP A 32 -24.01 -5.87 11.47
CA ASP A 32 -22.92 -5.08 10.87
C ASP A 32 -21.61 -5.23 11.65
N GLY A 33 -20.53 -5.47 10.93
CA GLY A 33 -19.18 -5.57 11.46
C GLY A 33 -18.86 -6.87 12.20
N VAL A 34 -19.73 -7.90 12.11
CA VAL A 34 -19.55 -9.19 12.79
C VAL A 34 -19.57 -10.31 11.75
N ALA A 35 -18.46 -11.00 11.58
CA ALA A 35 -18.39 -12.18 10.74
C ALA A 35 -19.12 -13.36 11.41
N PRO A 36 -19.74 -14.28 10.64
CA PRO A 36 -20.30 -15.53 11.14
C PRO A 36 -19.21 -16.40 11.81
N GLU A 37 -19.63 -17.33 12.65
CA GLU A 37 -18.72 -18.36 13.18
C GLU A 37 -18.15 -19.19 12.03
N GLU A 38 -16.93 -19.69 12.17
CA GLU A 38 -16.21 -20.48 11.15
C GLU A 38 -16.01 -19.77 9.80
N PHE A 39 -16.13 -18.42 9.74
CA PHE A 39 -15.80 -17.71 8.51
C PHE A 39 -14.38 -18.03 8.03
N HIS A 40 -14.18 -18.03 6.71
CA HIS A 40 -12.85 -18.13 6.11
C HIS A 40 -12.12 -16.80 6.22
N SER A 41 -10.90 -16.83 6.76
CA SER A 41 -10.00 -15.67 6.81
C SER A 41 -9.00 -15.76 5.68
N THR A 42 -8.97 -14.73 4.83
CA THR A 42 -8.10 -14.70 3.67
C THR A 42 -6.62 -14.60 4.02
N SER A 43 -5.79 -15.19 3.19
CA SER A 43 -4.33 -15.15 3.22
C SER A 43 -3.77 -14.12 2.22
N MET A 44 -2.46 -14.16 2.01
CA MET A 44 -1.77 -13.39 0.96
C MET A 44 -1.70 -14.12 -0.40
N TYR A 45 -2.11 -15.39 -0.46
CA TYR A 45 -2.04 -16.20 -1.68
C TYR A 45 -3.31 -16.07 -2.52
N PRO A 46 -3.28 -16.43 -3.81
CA PRO A 46 -4.50 -16.59 -4.61
C PRO A 46 -5.40 -17.68 -4.02
N GLU A 47 -6.63 -17.34 -3.73
CA GLU A 47 -7.61 -18.24 -3.14
C GLU A 47 -8.79 -18.47 -4.05
N TYR A 48 -9.15 -19.71 -4.22
CA TYR A 48 -10.24 -20.15 -5.06
C TYR A 48 -11.34 -20.79 -4.22
N PHE A 49 -12.57 -20.46 -4.56
CA PHE A 49 -13.76 -20.95 -3.89
C PHE A 49 -14.64 -21.67 -4.90
N LYS A 50 -15.09 -22.86 -4.56
CA LYS A 50 -15.97 -23.63 -5.44
C LYS A 50 -17.42 -23.19 -5.24
N ILE A 51 -17.96 -22.52 -6.22
CA ILE A 51 -19.32 -21.98 -6.20
C ILE A 51 -20.10 -22.56 -7.37
N ASN A 52 -21.22 -23.25 -7.07
CA ASN A 52 -22.04 -23.93 -8.09
C ASN A 52 -21.20 -24.87 -9.01
N GLY A 53 -20.30 -25.63 -8.41
CA GLY A 53 -19.44 -26.57 -9.13
C GLY A 53 -18.26 -25.94 -9.87
N ARG A 54 -18.04 -24.63 -9.82
CA ARG A 54 -16.94 -23.92 -10.50
C ARG A 54 -15.98 -23.26 -9.51
N TRP A 55 -14.69 -23.43 -9.75
CA TRP A 55 -13.66 -22.72 -8.99
C TRP A 55 -13.58 -21.25 -9.44
N THR A 56 -13.80 -20.35 -8.50
CA THR A 56 -13.82 -18.88 -8.70
C THR A 56 -12.73 -18.27 -7.85
N LEU A 57 -11.86 -17.43 -8.47
CA LEU A 57 -10.80 -16.70 -7.78
C LEU A 57 -11.41 -15.51 -7.02
N ALA A 58 -11.01 -15.31 -5.77
CA ALA A 58 -11.16 -14.01 -5.13
C ALA A 58 -10.11 -13.06 -5.73
N GLU A 59 -10.57 -12.08 -6.52
CA GLU A 59 -9.67 -11.25 -7.34
C GLU A 59 -8.91 -10.20 -6.54
N GLU A 60 -9.37 -9.87 -5.34
CA GLU A 60 -8.67 -8.99 -4.41
C GLU A 60 -7.81 -9.80 -3.44
N SER A 61 -6.52 -9.46 -3.36
CA SER A 61 -5.62 -10.01 -2.36
C SER A 61 -5.57 -9.10 -1.13
N ARG A 62 -5.95 -9.65 0.02
CA ARG A 62 -5.81 -9.01 1.31
C ARG A 62 -5.86 -10.07 2.41
N MET A 63 -4.88 -10.04 3.33
CA MET A 63 -4.91 -10.90 4.53
C MET A 63 -5.99 -10.47 5.53
N ASP A 64 -6.39 -11.41 6.37
CA ASP A 64 -7.25 -11.20 7.54
C ASP A 64 -8.61 -10.55 7.20
N SER A 65 -9.18 -10.94 6.07
CA SER A 65 -10.46 -10.47 5.59
C SER A 65 -11.44 -11.62 5.37
N CYS A 66 -12.72 -11.30 5.23
CA CYS A 66 -13.75 -12.25 4.87
C CYS A 66 -13.98 -12.25 3.37
N VAL A 67 -14.46 -13.37 2.83
CA VAL A 67 -14.91 -13.46 1.43
C VAL A 67 -16.41 -13.43 1.39
N VAL A 68 -16.95 -12.45 0.68
CA VAL A 68 -18.40 -12.25 0.51
C VAL A 68 -18.79 -12.74 -0.88
N LEU A 69 -19.80 -13.61 -0.92
CA LEU A 69 -20.42 -14.06 -2.16
C LEU A 69 -21.52 -13.07 -2.55
N GLU A 70 -21.30 -12.30 -3.60
CA GLU A 70 -22.27 -11.34 -4.14
C GLU A 70 -23.37 -12.05 -4.95
N ASP A 71 -24.47 -11.36 -5.24
CA ASP A 71 -25.63 -11.91 -5.93
C ASP A 71 -25.35 -12.33 -7.38
N ASP A 72 -24.41 -11.71 -8.02
CA ASP A 72 -23.94 -12.03 -9.38
C ASP A 72 -22.90 -13.19 -9.42
N GLY A 73 -22.53 -13.73 -8.24
CA GLY A 73 -21.53 -14.79 -8.10
C GLY A 73 -20.08 -14.28 -8.01
N HIS A 74 -19.86 -12.96 -8.01
CA HIS A 74 -18.56 -12.36 -7.74
C HIS A 74 -18.16 -12.58 -6.27
N LEU A 75 -16.85 -12.64 -6.01
CA LEU A 75 -16.29 -12.78 -4.66
C LEU A 75 -15.60 -11.47 -4.26
N SER A 76 -16.16 -10.78 -3.29
CA SER A 76 -15.58 -9.56 -2.70
C SER A 76 -14.78 -9.90 -1.46
N VAL A 77 -13.60 -9.27 -1.29
CA VAL A 77 -12.77 -9.42 -0.07
C VAL A 77 -13.01 -8.22 0.84
N VAL A 78 -13.63 -8.47 1.98
CA VAL A 78 -14.13 -7.43 2.90
C VAL A 78 -13.57 -7.62 4.29
N GLU A 79 -13.01 -6.55 4.88
CA GLU A 79 -12.63 -6.57 6.30
C GLU A 79 -13.86 -6.82 7.17
N SER A 80 -13.76 -7.67 8.21
CA SER A 80 -14.89 -8.03 9.06
C SER A 80 -15.65 -6.83 9.62
N ARG A 81 -14.93 -5.76 9.99
CA ARG A 81 -15.52 -4.50 10.48
C ARG A 81 -16.41 -3.78 9.47
N ASN A 82 -16.23 -4.06 8.18
CA ASN A 82 -16.97 -3.43 7.08
C ASN A 82 -18.14 -4.28 6.58
N LEU A 83 -18.28 -5.51 7.09
CA LEU A 83 -19.40 -6.37 6.75
C LEU A 83 -20.75 -5.72 7.06
N LYS A 84 -21.73 -5.96 6.21
CA LYS A 84 -23.10 -5.48 6.37
C LYS A 84 -24.06 -6.64 6.60
N LYS A 85 -25.04 -6.43 7.47
CA LYS A 85 -26.13 -7.37 7.67
C LYS A 85 -26.77 -7.76 6.35
N GLY A 86 -26.91 -9.07 6.14
CA GLY A 86 -27.49 -9.64 4.92
C GLY A 86 -26.43 -10.11 3.90
N GLN A 87 -25.16 -9.74 4.04
CA GLN A 87 -24.09 -10.26 3.17
C GLN A 87 -23.84 -11.74 3.43
N ARG A 88 -23.48 -12.48 2.39
CA ARG A 88 -23.18 -13.92 2.47
C ARG A 88 -21.67 -14.12 2.57
N VAL A 89 -21.20 -14.57 3.72
CA VAL A 89 -19.77 -14.79 4.00
C VAL A 89 -19.43 -16.26 3.85
N ILE A 90 -18.35 -16.56 3.14
CA ILE A 90 -17.85 -17.93 2.95
C ILE A 90 -17.33 -18.49 4.28
N LEU A 91 -17.69 -19.75 4.54
CA LEU A 91 -17.29 -20.50 5.73
C LEU A 91 -16.30 -21.61 5.38
N GLY A 92 -15.41 -21.92 6.31
CA GLY A 92 -14.47 -23.04 6.23
C GLY A 92 -13.08 -22.65 6.70
N ARG A 93 -12.36 -23.63 7.23
CA ARG A 93 -11.00 -23.40 7.78
C ARG A 93 -9.97 -24.35 7.19
N THR A 94 -10.35 -25.14 6.20
CA THR A 94 -9.43 -25.96 5.41
C THR A 94 -9.20 -25.33 4.05
N GLU A 95 -7.96 -25.42 3.54
CA GLU A 95 -7.49 -24.62 2.40
C GLU A 95 -6.97 -25.49 1.24
N HIS A 96 -7.30 -26.80 1.27
CA HIS A 96 -6.82 -27.78 0.28
C HIS A 96 -7.99 -28.49 -0.44
N GLY A 97 -9.17 -27.86 -0.49
CA GLY A 97 -10.34 -28.34 -1.21
C GLY A 97 -11.44 -28.94 -0.33
N GLN A 98 -11.17 -29.29 0.93
CA GLN A 98 -12.12 -30.03 1.79
C GLN A 98 -13.41 -29.25 2.06
N ASP A 99 -13.30 -27.91 2.23
CA ASP A 99 -14.44 -27.00 2.43
C ASP A 99 -14.83 -26.26 1.15
N GLY A 100 -14.38 -26.71 -0.03
CA GLY A 100 -14.57 -25.98 -1.27
C GLY A 100 -13.71 -24.72 -1.37
N ILE A 101 -12.62 -24.66 -0.60
CA ILE A 101 -11.66 -23.56 -0.54
C ILE A 101 -10.29 -24.12 -0.90
N TYR A 102 -9.59 -23.44 -1.82
CA TYR A 102 -8.25 -23.81 -2.23
C TYR A 102 -7.31 -22.60 -2.24
N MET A 103 -6.31 -22.61 -1.36
CA MET A 103 -5.24 -21.63 -1.31
C MET A 103 -4.07 -22.08 -2.20
N HIS A 104 -3.76 -21.31 -3.23
CA HIS A 104 -2.73 -21.63 -4.24
C HIS A 104 -1.38 -21.03 -3.89
N CYS A 105 -0.64 -21.65 -2.99
CA CYS A 105 0.65 -21.15 -2.50
C CYS A 105 1.75 -21.09 -3.55
N ASN A 106 1.67 -21.94 -4.59
CA ASN A 106 2.75 -22.13 -5.58
C ASN A 106 2.46 -21.43 -6.92
N GLY A 107 1.46 -20.53 -6.97
CA GLY A 107 1.05 -19.90 -8.23
C GLY A 107 2.11 -19.00 -8.86
N PHE A 108 3.06 -18.49 -8.07
CA PHE A 108 4.18 -17.67 -8.51
C PHE A 108 5.53 -18.33 -8.22
N THR A 109 5.62 -19.67 -8.33
CA THR A 109 6.91 -20.36 -8.17
C THR A 109 7.87 -19.87 -9.22
N GLN A 110 8.98 -19.31 -8.77
CA GLN A 110 10.13 -19.04 -9.62
C GLN A 110 10.89 -20.37 -9.82
N ASP A 111 11.53 -20.52 -10.97
CA ASP A 111 12.40 -21.68 -11.22
C ASP A 111 13.40 -21.88 -10.07
N SER A 112 13.77 -23.12 -9.80
CA SER A 112 14.49 -23.58 -8.60
C SER A 112 15.78 -22.84 -8.26
N GLU A 113 16.37 -22.10 -9.18
CA GLU A 113 17.53 -21.24 -8.92
C GLU A 113 17.21 -19.98 -8.07
N THR A 114 15.94 -19.58 -8.02
CA THR A 114 15.49 -18.38 -7.26
C THR A 114 14.87 -18.71 -5.92
N LEU A 115 14.46 -19.95 -5.65
CA LEU A 115 13.99 -20.38 -4.32
C LEU A 115 15.11 -20.41 -3.28
N GLU A 116 16.34 -20.69 -3.68
CA GLU A 116 17.51 -20.55 -2.81
C GLU A 116 17.76 -19.08 -2.44
N ASP A 117 17.43 -18.12 -3.28
CA ASP A 117 17.58 -16.69 -3.01
C ASP A 117 16.51 -16.13 -2.04
N GLN A 118 15.33 -16.70 -1.93
CA GLN A 118 14.28 -16.19 -1.01
C GLN A 118 14.55 -16.53 0.47
N PHE A 119 15.20 -17.64 0.76
CA PHE A 119 15.66 -18.00 2.11
C PHE A 119 17.07 -17.52 2.45
N VAL A 120 17.76 -16.91 1.53
CA VAL A 120 19.16 -16.50 1.59
C VAL A 120 19.40 -15.21 2.40
N PHE A 121 18.42 -14.70 3.14
CA PHE A 121 18.69 -13.60 4.11
C PHE A 121 19.79 -13.90 5.14
N ARG A 122 20.28 -15.12 5.20
CA ARG A 122 21.36 -15.51 6.13
C ARG A 122 22.53 -16.31 5.55
N GLN A 123 22.46 -16.81 4.30
CA GLN A 123 23.48 -17.77 3.83
C GLN A 123 24.34 -17.33 2.64
N GLY A 124 23.96 -16.32 1.86
CA GLY A 124 24.66 -15.99 0.61
C GLY A 124 25.35 -14.65 0.52
N ARG A 125 24.98 -13.66 1.33
CA ARG A 125 25.58 -12.33 1.27
C ARG A 125 26.16 -11.89 2.61
N SER A 126 27.44 -11.50 2.62
CA SER A 126 28.04 -10.79 3.75
C SER A 126 27.31 -9.46 3.99
N ARG A 127 27.23 -9.00 5.25
CA ARG A 127 26.77 -7.65 5.58
C ARG A 127 27.60 -6.55 4.93
N GLU A 128 28.77 -6.88 4.44
CA GLU A 128 29.72 -5.99 3.76
C GLU A 128 29.59 -6.06 2.23
N THR A 129 28.60 -6.80 1.69
CA THR A 129 28.38 -6.89 0.24
C THR A 129 27.91 -5.56 -0.32
N SER A 130 28.48 -5.14 -1.44
CA SER A 130 28.05 -3.93 -2.16
C SER A 130 26.61 -4.06 -2.63
N TYR A 131 25.77 -3.07 -2.27
CA TYR A 131 24.39 -2.97 -2.73
C TYR A 131 24.25 -2.30 -4.12
N ALA A 132 25.37 -2.02 -4.81
CA ALA A 132 25.32 -1.31 -6.10
C ALA A 132 24.42 -1.99 -7.14
N LYS A 133 24.49 -3.33 -7.21
CA LYS A 133 23.60 -4.08 -8.12
C LYS A 133 22.11 -4.02 -7.74
N ASP A 134 21.82 -3.89 -6.45
CA ASP A 134 20.44 -3.78 -5.97
C ASP A 134 19.88 -2.38 -6.30
N TYR A 135 20.70 -1.35 -6.22
CA TYR A 135 20.33 -0.01 -6.69
C TYR A 135 20.10 0.03 -8.20
N ASP A 136 20.93 -0.64 -9.00
CA ASP A 136 20.73 -0.72 -10.45
C ASP A 136 19.39 -1.40 -10.78
N ARG A 137 19.07 -2.52 -10.12
CA ARG A 137 17.77 -3.21 -10.26
C ARG A 137 16.60 -2.33 -9.81
N LEU A 138 16.75 -1.59 -8.73
CA LEU A 138 15.73 -0.64 -8.27
C LEU A 138 15.50 0.47 -9.30
N VAL A 139 16.56 1.00 -9.91
CA VAL A 139 16.44 2.00 -10.97
C VAL A 139 15.73 1.42 -12.21
N GLU A 140 16.05 0.19 -12.61
CA GLU A 140 15.35 -0.50 -13.71
C GLU A 140 13.87 -0.69 -13.39
N LEU A 141 13.53 -1.15 -12.18
CA LEU A 141 12.17 -1.29 -11.71
C LEU A 141 11.42 0.04 -11.76
N LEU A 142 11.97 1.10 -11.18
CA LEU A 142 11.33 2.41 -11.15
C LEU A 142 11.10 2.97 -12.54
N ARG A 143 12.04 2.79 -13.47
CA ARG A 143 11.89 3.21 -14.87
C ARG A 143 10.75 2.46 -15.55
N HIS A 144 10.62 1.17 -15.31
CA HIS A 144 9.50 0.38 -15.81
C HIS A 144 8.17 0.86 -15.22
N GLU A 145 8.12 0.96 -13.91
CA GLU A 145 6.90 1.28 -13.14
C GLU A 145 6.39 2.70 -13.37
N LYS A 146 7.26 3.62 -13.73
CA LYS A 146 6.86 4.99 -14.09
C LYS A 146 5.78 5.02 -15.17
N ASP A 147 5.94 4.20 -16.22
CA ASP A 147 5.10 4.25 -17.40
C ASP A 147 4.08 3.09 -17.46
N HIS A 148 4.32 2.00 -16.70
CA HIS A 148 3.52 0.77 -16.77
C HIS A 148 2.89 0.36 -15.45
N GLY A 149 3.29 0.97 -14.35
CA GLY A 149 2.87 0.61 -13.01
C GLY A 149 2.23 1.73 -12.23
N ASN A 150 2.19 1.53 -10.91
CA ASN A 150 1.70 2.51 -9.95
C ASN A 150 2.58 2.44 -8.69
N ILE A 151 3.45 3.44 -8.51
CA ILE A 151 4.42 3.51 -7.42
C ILE A 151 3.82 4.30 -6.26
N VAL A 152 3.67 3.65 -5.10
CA VAL A 152 3.24 4.30 -3.86
C VAL A 152 4.42 4.38 -2.89
N TRP A 153 4.68 5.58 -2.38
CA TRP A 153 5.72 5.85 -1.41
C TRP A 153 5.13 5.96 -0.01
N VAL A 154 5.74 5.26 0.96
CA VAL A 154 5.38 5.30 2.39
C VAL A 154 6.54 5.94 3.13
N MET A 155 6.35 7.15 3.64
CA MET A 155 7.47 7.96 4.13
C MET A 155 7.28 8.42 5.57
N GLY A 156 8.35 8.30 6.34
CA GLY A 156 8.45 8.85 7.69
C GLY A 156 8.99 10.28 7.73
N PRO A 157 8.82 10.99 8.85
CA PRO A 157 9.19 12.40 8.99
C PRO A 157 10.69 12.68 8.84
N ALA A 158 11.55 11.69 9.05
CA ALA A 158 13.00 11.86 8.92
C ALA A 158 13.43 12.36 7.52
N PHE A 159 12.64 12.08 6.48
CA PHE A 159 12.88 12.59 5.14
C PHE A 159 12.76 14.12 5.02
N ALA A 160 11.96 14.74 5.89
CA ALA A 160 11.79 16.20 5.91
C ALA A 160 12.93 16.93 6.63
N PHE A 161 13.80 16.21 7.36
CA PHE A 161 14.88 16.80 8.13
C PHE A 161 16.15 17.08 7.33
N ASP A 162 16.21 16.66 6.07
CA ASP A 162 17.37 16.82 5.19
C ASP A 162 16.94 17.45 3.86
N ASP A 163 17.57 18.57 3.50
CA ASP A 163 17.28 19.31 2.26
C ASP A 163 17.53 18.46 1.01
N GLY A 164 18.62 17.69 1.01
CA GLY A 164 18.96 16.80 -0.10
C GLY A 164 17.90 15.72 -0.31
N ALA A 165 17.40 15.09 0.76
CA ALA A 165 16.34 14.10 0.71
C ALA A 165 15.02 14.70 0.20
N ARG A 166 14.65 15.91 0.68
CA ARG A 166 13.46 16.63 0.23
C ARG A 166 13.52 16.93 -1.27
N LYS A 167 14.65 17.48 -1.75
CA LYS A 167 14.87 17.78 -3.16
C LYS A 167 14.86 16.54 -4.04
N ALA A 168 15.48 15.46 -3.60
CA ALA A 168 15.49 14.19 -4.31
C ALA A 168 14.07 13.63 -4.47
N MET A 169 13.27 13.64 -3.40
CA MET A 169 11.89 13.16 -3.48
C MET A 169 11.02 14.09 -4.33
N GLN A 170 11.15 15.40 -4.21
CA GLN A 170 10.46 16.33 -5.10
C GLN A 170 10.81 16.07 -6.57
N ALA A 171 12.09 15.84 -6.89
CA ALA A 171 12.50 15.50 -8.24
C ALA A 171 11.89 14.17 -8.74
N LEU A 172 11.76 13.17 -7.88
CA LEU A 172 11.06 11.93 -8.23
C LEU A 172 9.57 12.20 -8.52
N ILE A 173 8.91 13.02 -7.73
CA ILE A 173 7.52 13.42 -7.94
C ILE A 173 7.38 14.21 -9.26
N ASP A 174 8.19 15.24 -9.47
CA ASP A 174 8.16 16.07 -10.65
C ASP A 174 8.44 15.30 -11.96
N ASN A 175 9.17 14.19 -11.86
CA ASN A 175 9.46 13.32 -13.00
C ASN A 175 8.54 12.10 -13.13
N GLY A 176 7.46 12.00 -12.35
CA GLY A 176 6.44 10.96 -12.49
C GLY A 176 6.80 9.61 -11.87
N TYR A 177 7.73 9.57 -10.91
CA TYR A 177 8.10 8.37 -10.15
C TYR A 177 7.33 8.22 -8.84
N CYS A 178 6.28 9.01 -8.63
CA CYS A 178 5.39 8.93 -7.49
C CYS A 178 3.94 9.02 -7.96
N HIS A 179 3.17 7.96 -7.75
CA HIS A 179 1.75 7.90 -8.09
C HIS A 179 0.85 8.02 -6.86
N GLY A 180 1.44 7.95 -5.67
CA GLY A 180 0.77 8.14 -4.40
C GLY A 180 1.75 8.24 -3.24
N LEU A 181 1.43 9.05 -2.23
CA LEU A 181 2.22 9.22 -1.02
C LEU A 181 1.38 8.87 0.21
N LEU A 182 1.92 8.02 1.07
CA LEU A 182 1.36 7.69 2.37
C LEU A 182 2.32 8.14 3.46
N ALA A 183 1.82 8.96 4.39
CA ALA A 183 2.64 9.48 5.46
C ALA A 183 1.81 9.82 6.72
N GLY A 184 2.48 10.18 7.78
CA GLY A 184 1.86 10.78 8.95
C GLY A 184 1.82 12.30 8.89
N ASN A 185 1.02 12.91 9.75
CA ASN A 185 0.97 14.35 9.95
C ASN A 185 2.37 14.97 10.14
N ALA A 186 3.27 14.28 10.83
CA ALA A 186 4.62 14.76 11.09
C ALA A 186 5.45 14.99 9.81
N LEU A 187 5.36 14.11 8.81
CA LEU A 187 6.04 14.35 7.53
C LEU A 187 5.51 15.63 6.87
N GLY A 188 4.19 15.76 6.75
CA GLY A 188 3.57 16.92 6.13
C GLY A 188 3.93 18.23 6.85
N THR A 189 3.85 18.22 8.18
CA THR A 189 4.18 19.39 9.00
C THR A 189 5.64 19.82 8.83
N HIS A 190 6.60 18.89 8.95
CA HIS A 190 8.02 19.22 8.89
C HIS A 190 8.49 19.51 7.45
N ASP A 191 7.87 18.93 6.44
CA ASP A 191 8.15 19.28 5.06
C ASP A 191 7.69 20.71 4.74
N LEU A 192 6.50 21.11 5.19
CA LEU A 192 6.01 22.49 5.04
C LEU A 192 6.79 23.47 5.92
N GLU A 193 7.27 23.06 7.11
CA GLU A 193 8.19 23.83 7.93
C GLU A 193 9.50 24.07 7.20
N GLY A 194 10.07 23.01 6.59
CA GLY A 194 11.29 23.11 5.79
C GLY A 194 11.12 24.02 4.57
N ALA A 195 9.97 24.01 3.94
CA ALA A 195 9.67 24.86 2.80
C ALA A 195 9.55 26.35 3.17
N LEU A 196 8.93 26.66 4.31
CA LEU A 196 8.66 28.04 4.71
C LEU A 196 9.80 28.67 5.54
N LEU A 197 10.37 27.89 6.47
CA LEU A 197 11.29 28.39 7.52
C LEU A 197 12.70 27.79 7.44
N HIS A 198 12.94 26.86 6.51
CA HIS A 198 14.20 26.14 6.34
C HIS A 198 14.62 25.32 7.57
N THR A 199 13.64 24.90 8.37
CA THR A 199 13.84 24.07 9.56
C THR A 199 12.91 22.85 9.55
N ALA A 200 13.30 21.81 10.29
CA ALA A 200 12.43 20.70 10.61
C ALA A 200 12.58 20.39 12.12
N LEU A 201 11.48 20.45 12.83
CA LEU A 201 11.47 20.41 14.31
C LEU A 201 12.45 21.42 14.92
N GLY A 202 12.57 22.61 14.30
CA GLY A 202 13.44 23.68 14.76
C GLY A 202 14.94 23.49 14.48
N GLN A 203 15.31 22.44 13.77
CA GLN A 203 16.68 22.25 13.27
C GLN A 203 16.78 22.75 11.83
N ASP A 204 17.84 23.46 11.53
CA ASP A 204 18.15 23.89 10.17
C ASP A 204 18.37 22.69 9.24
N ILE A 205 17.65 22.63 8.12
CA ILE A 205 17.67 21.45 7.22
C ILE A 205 18.97 21.32 6.42
N TYR A 206 19.82 22.34 6.39
CA TYR A 206 21.13 22.33 5.70
C TYR A 206 22.27 21.97 6.64
N THR A 207 22.26 22.52 7.85
CA THR A 207 23.37 22.39 8.81
C THR A 207 23.11 21.40 9.94
N GLN A 208 21.85 20.99 10.11
CA GLN A 208 21.38 20.12 11.21
C GLN A 208 21.55 20.75 12.61
N GLN A 209 21.77 22.06 12.69
CA GLN A 209 21.94 22.78 13.96
C GLN A 209 20.60 23.32 14.45
N SER A 210 20.36 23.22 15.74
CA SER A 210 19.17 23.76 16.39
C SER A 210 19.16 25.28 16.32
N GLN A 211 18.04 25.87 15.92
CA GLN A 211 17.85 27.30 15.90
C GLN A 211 17.30 27.80 17.25
N PRO A 212 17.65 29.03 17.68
CA PRO A 212 17.03 29.65 18.83
C PRO A 212 15.51 29.72 18.67
N ASN A 213 14.76 29.26 19.68
CA ASN A 213 13.29 29.16 19.66
C ASN A 213 12.72 28.30 18.53
N GLY A 214 13.53 27.45 17.87
CA GLY A 214 13.10 26.62 16.75
C GLY A 214 11.94 25.67 17.06
N HIS A 215 11.72 25.32 18.34
CA HIS A 215 10.59 24.51 18.77
C HIS A 215 9.21 25.15 18.50
N TYR A 216 9.14 26.44 18.21
CA TYR A 216 7.89 27.10 17.78
C TYR A 216 7.62 26.92 16.28
N ASN A 217 8.64 26.66 15.47
CA ASN A 217 8.53 26.74 14.02
C ASN A 217 7.44 25.81 13.43
N HIS A 218 7.41 24.56 13.86
CA HIS A 218 6.39 23.62 13.38
C HIS A 218 4.98 23.99 13.87
N LEU A 219 4.85 24.53 15.09
CA LEU A 219 3.56 24.99 15.64
C LEU A 219 3.06 26.23 14.87
N ASP A 220 3.95 27.15 14.54
CA ASP A 220 3.62 28.33 13.73
C ASP A 220 3.17 27.92 12.33
N VAL A 221 3.84 26.95 11.71
CA VAL A 221 3.44 26.45 10.40
C VAL A 221 2.07 25.76 10.48
N LEU A 222 1.83 24.89 11.45
CA LEU A 222 0.51 24.28 11.69
C LEU A 222 -0.60 25.35 11.77
N ASN A 223 -0.37 26.41 12.56
CA ASN A 223 -1.32 27.49 12.71
C ASN A 223 -1.54 28.30 11.41
N LYS A 224 -0.49 28.49 10.62
CA LYS A 224 -0.58 29.18 9.32
C LYS A 224 -1.40 28.33 8.33
N VAL A 225 -1.12 27.02 8.20
CA VAL A 225 -1.88 26.12 7.35
C VAL A 225 -3.36 26.07 7.75
N ARG A 226 -3.64 25.96 9.05
CA ARG A 226 -5.01 26.00 9.55
C ARG A 226 -5.73 27.32 9.27
N ARG A 227 -4.99 28.45 9.28
CA ARG A 227 -5.56 29.77 8.94
C ARG A 227 -5.90 29.85 7.46
N SER A 228 -5.07 29.28 6.58
CA SER A 228 -5.35 29.16 5.15
C SER A 228 -6.50 28.17 4.87
N GLY A 229 -6.77 27.22 5.76
CA GLY A 229 -7.87 26.27 5.67
C GLY A 229 -7.54 24.97 4.94
N SER A 230 -6.48 24.95 4.14
CA SER A 230 -5.99 23.75 3.44
C SER A 230 -4.51 23.86 3.10
N ILE A 231 -3.85 22.72 2.87
CA ILE A 231 -2.46 22.68 2.40
C ILE A 231 -2.30 23.39 1.03
N PRO A 232 -3.13 23.10 0.00
CA PRO A 232 -3.03 23.81 -1.26
C PRO A 232 -3.16 25.33 -1.12
N GLN A 233 -4.10 25.83 -0.31
CA GLN A 233 -4.27 27.25 -0.09
C GLN A 233 -3.09 27.87 0.66
N PHE A 234 -2.52 27.16 1.63
CA PHE A 234 -1.29 27.60 2.31
C PHE A 234 -0.11 27.72 1.33
N ILE A 235 0.04 26.79 0.40
CA ILE A 235 1.08 26.83 -0.63
C ILE A 235 0.94 28.10 -1.48
N GLU A 236 -0.28 28.47 -1.85
CA GLU A 236 -0.56 29.72 -2.59
C GLU A 236 -0.31 30.99 -1.75
N ASP A 237 -0.89 31.04 -0.54
CA ASP A 237 -0.83 32.22 0.34
C ASP A 237 0.61 32.59 0.73
N TYR A 238 1.47 31.60 0.92
CA TYR A 238 2.85 31.78 1.36
C TYR A 238 3.88 31.58 0.25
N HIS A 239 3.43 31.39 -0.99
CA HIS A 239 4.30 31.22 -2.17
C HIS A 239 5.33 30.11 -2.02
N ILE A 240 4.88 28.96 -1.46
CA ILE A 240 5.73 27.79 -1.31
C ILE A 240 6.05 27.21 -2.68
N ASP A 241 7.33 26.98 -2.96
CA ASP A 241 7.83 26.54 -4.27
C ASP A 241 8.68 25.27 -4.22
N ASN A 242 8.82 24.66 -3.04
CA ASN A 242 9.64 23.48 -2.82
C ASN A 242 9.06 22.55 -1.77
N GLY A 243 9.53 21.29 -1.78
CA GLY A 243 9.17 20.27 -0.80
C GLY A 243 8.37 19.10 -1.38
N ILE A 244 8.24 18.08 -0.57
CA ILE A 244 7.56 16.82 -0.94
C ILE A 244 6.06 17.07 -1.14
N ILE A 245 5.43 17.72 -0.17
CA ILE A 245 3.98 18.01 -0.20
C ILE A 245 3.68 19.03 -1.32
N TYR A 246 4.53 20.05 -1.50
CA TYR A 246 4.41 20.96 -2.64
C TYR A 246 4.46 20.20 -3.97
N GLY A 247 5.43 19.29 -4.12
CA GLY A 247 5.54 18.46 -5.32
C GLY A 247 4.28 17.64 -5.58
N CYS A 248 3.69 17.03 -4.54
CA CYS A 248 2.44 16.30 -4.66
C CYS A 248 1.26 17.19 -5.10
N VAL A 249 1.09 18.35 -4.48
CA VAL A 249 0.01 19.30 -4.84
C VAL A 249 0.18 19.80 -6.27
N LYS A 250 1.37 20.24 -6.63
CA LYS A 250 1.70 20.77 -7.96
C LYS A 250 1.45 19.75 -9.08
N ASN A 251 1.81 18.52 -8.86
CA ASN A 251 1.70 17.45 -9.87
C ASN A 251 0.42 16.60 -9.72
N HIS A 252 -0.52 17.02 -8.87
CA HIS A 252 -1.78 16.31 -8.60
C HIS A 252 -1.57 14.85 -8.16
N VAL A 253 -0.48 14.56 -7.45
CA VAL A 253 -0.21 13.26 -6.87
C VAL A 253 -1.05 13.10 -5.60
N PRO A 254 -1.92 12.10 -5.50
CA PRO A 254 -2.71 11.87 -4.31
C PRO A 254 -1.81 11.53 -3.12
N PHE A 255 -2.13 12.10 -1.97
CA PHE A 255 -1.44 11.76 -0.72
C PHE A 255 -2.43 11.55 0.42
N VAL A 256 -2.09 10.67 1.34
CA VAL A 256 -2.84 10.39 2.56
C VAL A 256 -1.94 10.69 3.76
N LEU A 257 -2.38 11.62 4.59
CA LEU A 257 -1.75 11.93 5.86
C LEU A 257 -2.62 11.40 7.01
N THR A 258 -2.02 10.58 7.89
CA THR A 258 -2.72 10.03 9.05
C THR A 258 -2.23 10.68 10.34
N GLY A 259 -3.15 10.91 11.25
CA GLY A 259 -2.84 11.40 12.61
C GLY A 259 -2.21 10.32 13.48
N SER A 260 -1.61 10.76 14.57
CA SER A 260 -1.12 9.90 15.64
C SER A 260 -1.47 10.48 17.01
N ILE A 261 -1.39 9.64 18.06
CA ILE A 261 -1.61 10.08 19.45
C ILE A 261 -0.52 11.05 19.96
N ARG A 262 0.50 11.31 19.15
CA ARG A 262 1.66 12.14 19.48
C ARG A 262 1.67 13.49 18.76
N ASP A 263 0.67 13.76 17.91
CA ASP A 263 0.62 14.98 17.13
C ASP A 263 0.28 16.21 17.99
N ASP A 264 1.00 17.32 17.76
CA ASP A 264 0.75 18.61 18.39
C ASP A 264 -0.44 19.36 17.74
N GLY A 265 -1.20 18.64 16.97
CA GLY A 265 -2.36 19.08 16.23
C GLY A 265 -2.20 18.78 14.74
N PRO A 266 -3.30 18.35 14.09
CA PRO A 266 -3.23 17.92 12.70
C PRO A 266 -3.27 19.10 11.72
N LEU A 267 -2.66 18.91 10.54
CA LEU A 267 -2.96 19.67 9.35
C LEU A 267 -4.43 19.44 8.93
N PRO A 268 -5.05 20.35 8.15
CA PRO A 268 -6.47 20.23 7.76
C PRO A 268 -6.82 18.92 7.06
N GLU A 269 -5.93 18.39 6.21
CA GLU A 269 -6.16 17.19 5.42
C GLU A 269 -5.80 15.87 6.14
N VAL A 270 -5.42 15.93 7.41
CA VAL A 270 -5.01 14.75 8.17
C VAL A 270 -6.22 13.95 8.65
N TYR A 271 -6.24 12.67 8.38
CA TYR A 271 -7.23 11.74 8.93
C TYR A 271 -6.99 11.55 10.43
N GLY A 272 -7.89 12.08 11.26
CA GLY A 272 -7.84 11.94 12.71
C GLY A 272 -8.36 10.59 13.22
N ASN A 273 -9.16 9.89 12.42
CA ASN A 273 -9.67 8.57 12.74
C ASN A 273 -8.78 7.50 12.10
N ALA A 274 -8.23 6.59 12.92
CA ALA A 274 -7.31 5.56 12.44
C ALA A 274 -7.93 4.62 11.40
N TYR A 275 -9.23 4.31 11.51
CA TYR A 275 -9.92 3.43 10.57
C TYR A 275 -10.20 4.13 9.23
N GLU A 276 -10.58 5.40 9.26
CA GLU A 276 -10.75 6.21 8.05
C GLU A 276 -9.43 6.41 7.32
N GLY A 277 -8.36 6.72 8.08
CA GLY A 277 -7.01 6.80 7.55
C GLY A 277 -6.54 5.50 6.91
N ALA A 278 -6.75 4.36 7.57
CA ALA A 278 -6.44 3.04 7.03
C ALA A 278 -7.25 2.74 5.75
N ALA A 279 -8.53 3.11 5.70
CA ALA A 279 -9.34 2.93 4.50
C ALA A 279 -8.83 3.79 3.33
N ALA A 280 -8.49 5.07 3.57
CA ALA A 280 -7.92 5.97 2.57
C ALA A 280 -6.56 5.47 2.05
N MET A 281 -5.67 4.99 2.94
CA MET A 281 -4.40 4.37 2.56
C MET A 281 -4.64 3.15 1.66
N ARG A 282 -5.59 2.28 2.01
CA ARG A 282 -5.92 1.09 1.22
C ARG A 282 -6.36 1.43 -0.19
N GLU A 283 -7.14 2.49 -0.40
CA GLU A 283 -7.58 2.91 -1.73
C GLU A 283 -6.41 3.27 -2.67
N LEU A 284 -5.30 3.78 -2.14
CA LEU A 284 -4.09 3.99 -2.93
C LEU A 284 -3.30 2.69 -3.12
N VAL A 285 -3.12 1.91 -2.05
CA VAL A 285 -2.29 0.70 -2.08
C VAL A 285 -2.88 -0.39 -2.97
N ARG A 286 -4.21 -0.55 -3.00
CA ARG A 286 -4.84 -1.57 -3.87
C ARG A 286 -4.64 -1.31 -5.37
N LYS A 287 -4.23 -0.11 -5.76
CA LYS A 287 -3.88 0.24 -7.14
C LYS A 287 -2.39 0.13 -7.40
N SER A 288 -1.57 -0.02 -6.37
CA SER A 288 -0.12 -0.05 -6.50
C SER A 288 0.38 -1.35 -7.13
N THR A 289 1.46 -1.24 -7.86
CA THR A 289 2.26 -2.35 -8.35
C THR A 289 3.62 -2.39 -7.64
N THR A 290 4.04 -1.25 -7.11
CA THR A 290 5.26 -1.12 -6.33
C THR A 290 5.02 -0.23 -5.12
N VAL A 291 5.43 -0.69 -3.94
CA VAL A 291 5.38 0.08 -2.69
C VAL A 291 6.79 0.25 -2.16
N ILE A 292 7.19 1.51 -1.91
CA ILE A 292 8.51 1.84 -1.38
C ILE A 292 8.33 2.49 -0.01
N CYS A 293 8.91 1.87 1.01
CA CYS A 293 8.82 2.31 2.39
C CYS A 293 10.14 2.90 2.88
N LEU A 294 10.11 4.14 3.39
CA LEU A 294 11.28 4.86 3.83
C LEU A 294 11.06 5.53 5.19
N ALA A 295 12.00 5.30 6.12
CA ALA A 295 12.10 6.02 7.39
C ALA A 295 10.85 5.97 8.30
N THR A 296 10.03 4.92 8.19
CA THR A 296 8.89 4.68 9.09
C THR A 296 8.68 3.18 9.30
N MET A 297 8.52 2.77 10.55
CA MET A 297 8.24 1.37 10.88
C MET A 297 6.73 1.11 10.92
N LEU A 298 5.99 1.92 11.66
CA LEU A 298 4.56 1.71 11.88
C LEU A 298 3.75 1.77 10.57
N HIS A 299 3.95 2.81 9.77
CA HIS A 299 3.25 2.94 8.49
C HIS A 299 3.69 1.86 7.49
N THR A 300 4.96 1.42 7.52
CA THR A 300 5.45 0.31 6.70
C THR A 300 4.74 -0.99 7.04
N ILE A 301 4.62 -1.33 8.32
CA ILE A 301 3.91 -2.54 8.76
C ILE A 301 2.42 -2.46 8.40
N ALA A 302 1.77 -1.33 8.70
CA ALA A 302 0.36 -1.13 8.38
C ALA A 302 0.11 -1.23 6.87
N THR A 303 0.96 -0.61 6.05
CA THR A 303 0.86 -0.68 4.58
C THR A 303 1.13 -2.09 4.07
N GLY A 304 2.13 -2.79 4.61
CA GLY A 304 2.44 -4.17 4.24
C GLY A 304 1.24 -5.10 4.41
N ASN A 305 0.49 -4.95 5.51
CA ASN A 305 -0.73 -5.73 5.75
C ASN A 305 -1.88 -5.40 4.77
N MET A 306 -1.84 -4.23 4.15
CA MET A 306 -2.86 -3.79 3.16
C MET A 306 -2.43 -4.06 1.72
N THR A 307 -1.13 -4.27 1.47
CA THR A 307 -0.58 -4.39 0.12
C THR A 307 -1.01 -5.72 -0.51
N PRO A 308 -1.66 -5.69 -1.68
CA PRO A 308 -2.00 -6.91 -2.38
C PRO A 308 -0.74 -7.64 -2.85
N SER A 309 -0.70 -8.95 -2.68
CA SER A 309 0.41 -9.81 -3.13
C SER A 309 0.32 -10.17 -4.62
N PHE A 310 -0.86 -10.02 -5.19
CA PHE A 310 -1.11 -10.20 -6.63
C PHE A 310 -2.21 -9.24 -7.10
N ARG A 311 -2.30 -9.06 -8.41
CA ARG A 311 -3.33 -8.26 -9.06
C ARG A 311 -3.85 -8.99 -10.29
N VAL A 312 -5.16 -9.04 -10.43
CA VAL A 312 -5.81 -9.53 -11.64
C VAL A 312 -5.82 -8.41 -12.68
N MET A 313 -5.10 -8.62 -13.77
CA MET A 313 -5.08 -7.65 -14.87
C MET A 313 -6.29 -7.87 -15.79
N PRO A 314 -7.03 -6.82 -16.19
CA PRO A 314 -8.08 -6.96 -17.19
C PRO A 314 -7.48 -7.58 -18.45
N ARG A 315 -8.07 -8.67 -18.95
CA ARG A 315 -7.68 -9.19 -20.26
C ARG A 315 -8.04 -8.13 -21.30
N PHE A 316 -7.03 -7.53 -21.94
CA PHE A 316 -7.27 -6.83 -23.19
C PHE A 316 -7.88 -7.85 -24.15
N ARG A 317 -9.15 -7.63 -24.54
CA ARG A 317 -9.71 -8.32 -25.70
C ARG A 317 -8.80 -7.93 -26.87
N GLN A 318 -7.97 -8.86 -27.32
CA GLN A 318 -7.40 -8.76 -28.66
C GLN A 318 -8.61 -8.65 -29.60
N GLN A 319 -8.83 -7.46 -30.14
CA GLN A 319 -9.73 -7.31 -31.28
C GLN A 319 -9.09 -8.14 -32.39
N GLY A 320 -9.69 -9.30 -32.65
CA GLY A 320 -9.32 -10.10 -33.79
C GLY A 320 -9.53 -9.27 -35.03
N THR A 321 -8.46 -8.96 -35.70
CA THR A 321 -8.51 -8.64 -37.13
C THR A 321 -8.91 -9.91 -37.86
N SER A 322 -10.15 -9.91 -38.37
CA SER A 322 -10.64 -10.81 -39.40
C SER A 322 -9.85 -10.63 -40.71
#